data_58c361896a4df9665c702ed82b9d5491
#
_entry.id   58c361896a4df9665c702ed82b9d5491
#
_cell.length_a   1.000
_cell.length_b   1.000
_cell.length_c   1.000
_cell.angle_alpha   90.00
_cell.angle_beta   90.00
_cell.angle_gamma   90.00
#
_symmetry.space_group_name_H-M   'P 1'
#
loop_
_entity.id
_entity.type
_entity.pdbx_description
1 polymer ?
#
loop_
_entity_poly.entity_id
_entity_poly.type
_entity_poly.pdbx_seq_one_letter_code
_entity_poly.pdbx_strand_id
1 'polypeptide(L)'
;MANDIDYRLAFDLAPIGMVLSRNRTMVDCNQRVCEMFGVPREQLIGQTFQLLYPSADEYERTGQRITPILNAKGVYADDRVMKRVDGRFKGETFWCHVTGRALNRDAPHEAGIWTFEDLSARKPVKAELTAREREVAAHLMDGL
;
A
#
# COMPACT_ATOMS: atom_id res chain seq x y z
N MET A 1 -28.76 0.31 19.19
CA MET A 1 -28.04 -0.45 20.23
C MET A 1 -26.79 0.29 20.65
N ALA A 2 -26.52 0.35 21.93
CA ALA A 2 -25.34 1.06 22.45
C ALA A 2 -24.01 0.48 21.91
N ASN A 3 -24.03 -0.78 21.48
CA ASN A 3 -22.84 -1.47 20.96
C ASN A 3 -22.74 -1.49 19.44
N ASP A 4 -23.66 -0.82 18.75
CA ASP A 4 -23.61 -0.76 17.31
C ASP A 4 -22.39 0.08 16.89
N ILE A 5 -21.56 -0.51 16.03
CA ILE A 5 -20.40 0.14 15.48
C ILE A 5 -20.65 0.39 14.01
N ASP A 6 -20.44 1.63 13.58
CA ASP A 6 -20.46 1.96 12.16
C ASP A 6 -19.12 1.54 11.56
N TYR A 7 -19.07 0.36 10.99
CA TYR A 7 -17.84 -0.18 10.40
C TYR A 7 -17.37 0.63 9.20
N ARG A 8 -18.31 1.19 8.44
CA ARG A 8 -17.94 2.06 7.33
C ARG A 8 -17.22 3.31 7.82
N LEU A 9 -17.74 3.95 8.85
CA LEU A 9 -17.12 5.12 9.44
C LEU A 9 -15.77 4.76 10.08
N ALA A 10 -15.69 3.63 10.79
CA ALA A 10 -14.45 3.17 11.40
C ALA A 10 -13.37 2.92 10.35
N PHE A 11 -13.71 2.28 9.23
CA PHE A 11 -12.81 2.09 8.11
C PHE A 11 -12.35 3.42 7.54
N ASP A 12 -13.29 4.33 7.28
CA ASP A 12 -13.00 5.60 6.62
C ASP A 12 -12.12 6.51 7.47
N LEU A 13 -12.29 6.49 8.78
CA LEU A 13 -11.55 7.35 9.71
C LEU A 13 -10.37 6.67 10.41
N ALA A 14 -10.03 5.44 10.03
CA ALA A 14 -8.88 4.74 10.62
C ALA A 14 -7.60 5.58 10.46
N PRO A 15 -6.73 5.61 11.49
CA PRO A 15 -5.52 6.44 11.46
C PRO A 15 -4.43 5.92 10.53
N ILE A 16 -4.60 4.73 9.99
CA ILE A 16 -3.72 4.12 9.00
C ILE A 16 -4.46 4.06 7.66
N GLY A 17 -3.74 4.18 6.55
CA GLY A 17 -4.35 4.02 5.23
C GLY A 17 -4.80 2.58 5.02
N MET A 18 -5.99 2.38 4.49
CA MET A 18 -6.53 1.05 4.17
C MET A 18 -7.11 1.03 2.77
N VAL A 19 -6.78 -0.03 2.04
CA VAL A 19 -7.33 -0.31 0.71
C VAL A 19 -7.89 -1.72 0.71
N LEU A 20 -9.08 -1.86 0.15
CA LEU A 20 -9.65 -3.17 -0.17
C LEU A 20 -9.43 -3.42 -1.65
N SER A 21 -8.90 -4.59 -1.99
CA SER A 21 -8.61 -4.95 -3.38
C SER A 21 -9.38 -6.18 -3.82
N ARG A 22 -9.59 -6.26 -5.14
CA ARG A 22 -10.13 -7.44 -5.80
C ARG A 22 -9.37 -7.62 -7.11
N ASN A 23 -8.76 -8.79 -7.28
CA ASN A 23 -7.97 -9.08 -8.48
C ASN A 23 -6.94 -7.99 -8.76
N ARG A 24 -6.22 -7.54 -7.72
CA ARG A 24 -5.16 -6.51 -7.76
C ARG A 24 -5.65 -5.10 -8.11
N THR A 25 -6.95 -4.89 -8.10
CA THR A 25 -7.56 -3.59 -8.37
C THR A 25 -8.12 -3.02 -7.08
N MET A 26 -7.92 -1.75 -6.85
CA MET A 26 -8.46 -1.06 -5.68
C MET A 26 -9.98 -0.91 -5.83
N VAL A 27 -10.73 -1.49 -4.91
CA VAL A 27 -12.21 -1.42 -4.93
C VAL A 27 -12.74 -0.48 -3.86
N ASP A 28 -11.98 -0.22 -2.81
CA ASP A 28 -12.33 0.76 -1.80
C ASP A 28 -11.07 1.24 -1.09
N CYS A 29 -11.10 2.44 -0.58
CA CYS A 29 -10.03 2.99 0.24
C CYS A 29 -10.60 3.98 1.26
N ASN A 30 -9.87 4.21 2.34
CA ASN A 30 -10.30 5.14 3.36
C ASN A 30 -9.70 6.54 3.14
N GLN A 31 -10.13 7.48 3.96
CA GLN A 31 -9.72 8.89 3.89
C GLN A 31 -8.21 9.06 4.04
N ARG A 32 -7.59 8.28 4.92
CA ARG A 32 -6.14 8.37 5.16
C ARG A 32 -5.32 8.07 3.90
N VAL A 33 -5.74 7.11 3.09
CA VAL A 33 -5.08 6.81 1.79
C VAL A 33 -5.15 8.04 0.88
N CYS A 34 -6.29 8.67 0.79
CA CYS A 34 -6.47 9.87 -0.02
C CYS A 34 -5.57 11.01 0.44
N GLU A 35 -5.44 11.20 1.74
CA GLU A 35 -4.53 12.21 2.32
C GLU A 35 -3.07 11.90 2.02
N MET A 36 -2.66 10.64 2.18
CA MET A 36 -1.27 10.22 1.94
C MET A 36 -0.84 10.42 0.50
N PHE A 37 -1.68 10.06 -0.45
CA PHE A 37 -1.34 10.08 -1.86
C PHE A 37 -1.82 11.34 -2.60
N GLY A 38 -2.58 12.20 -1.91
CA GLY A 38 -2.98 13.50 -2.44
C GLY A 38 -4.06 13.44 -3.50
N VAL A 39 -4.91 12.43 -3.49
CA VAL A 39 -5.95 12.24 -4.51
C VAL A 39 -7.29 11.92 -3.87
N PRO A 40 -8.39 12.33 -4.49
CA PRO A 40 -9.72 11.89 -4.05
C PRO A 40 -9.93 10.40 -4.34
N ARG A 41 -10.84 9.81 -3.61
CA ARG A 41 -11.17 8.37 -3.72
C ARG A 41 -11.49 7.96 -5.17
N GLU A 42 -12.21 8.79 -5.90
CA GLU A 42 -12.65 8.50 -7.27
C GLU A 42 -11.48 8.28 -8.24
N GLN A 43 -10.32 8.84 -7.96
CA GLN A 43 -9.14 8.64 -8.80
C GLN A 43 -8.38 7.36 -8.50
N LEU A 44 -8.66 6.72 -7.36
CA LEU A 44 -8.01 5.48 -6.97
C LEU A 44 -8.85 4.25 -7.29
N ILE A 45 -10.15 4.34 -7.09
CA ILE A 45 -11.05 3.19 -7.25
C ILE A 45 -11.08 2.76 -8.72
N GLY A 46 -10.91 1.46 -8.94
CA GLY A 46 -10.84 0.88 -10.27
C GLY A 46 -9.44 0.83 -10.87
N GLN A 47 -8.47 1.43 -10.19
CA GLN A 47 -7.06 1.42 -10.61
C GLN A 47 -6.29 0.29 -9.95
N THR A 48 -5.23 -0.17 -10.60
CA THR A 48 -4.26 -1.05 -9.94
C THR A 48 -3.39 -0.24 -9.00
N PHE A 49 -2.61 -0.92 -8.15
CA PHE A 49 -1.72 -0.22 -7.23
C PHE A 49 -0.54 0.49 -7.92
N GLN A 50 -0.35 0.28 -9.22
CA GLN A 50 0.81 0.80 -9.95
C GLN A 50 0.98 2.32 -9.81
N LEU A 51 -0.12 3.07 -9.79
CA LEU A 51 -0.02 4.52 -9.70
C LEU A 51 0.57 5.01 -8.36
N LEU A 52 0.60 4.17 -7.35
CA LEU A 52 1.18 4.48 -6.04
C LEU A 52 2.69 4.25 -5.98
N TYR A 53 3.27 3.67 -7.03
CA TYR A 53 4.70 3.33 -7.08
C TYR A 53 5.48 4.35 -7.90
N PRO A 54 6.79 4.51 -7.62
CA PRO A 54 7.63 5.43 -8.38
C PRO A 54 7.75 5.07 -9.87
N SER A 55 7.65 3.78 -10.21
CA SER A 55 7.74 3.32 -11.59
C SER A 55 6.98 2.01 -11.79
N ALA A 56 6.63 1.71 -13.04
CA ALA A 56 6.02 0.43 -13.40
C ALA A 56 6.94 -0.75 -13.05
N ASP A 57 8.24 -0.59 -13.21
CA ASP A 57 9.24 -1.61 -12.91
C ASP A 57 9.26 -1.96 -11.43
N GLU A 58 9.24 -0.97 -10.55
CA GLU A 58 9.17 -1.20 -9.09
C GLU A 58 7.87 -1.89 -8.69
N TYR A 59 6.76 -1.53 -9.34
CA TYR A 59 5.47 -2.20 -9.11
C TYR A 59 5.56 -3.69 -9.48
N GLU A 60 6.10 -4.01 -10.65
CA GLU A 60 6.23 -5.40 -11.11
C GLU A 60 7.13 -6.22 -10.18
N ARG A 61 8.29 -5.68 -9.82
CA ARG A 61 9.23 -6.36 -8.92
C ARG A 61 8.65 -6.60 -7.53
N THR A 62 7.93 -5.62 -7.02
CA THR A 62 7.25 -5.75 -5.72
C THR A 62 6.19 -6.84 -5.77
N GLY A 63 5.40 -6.88 -6.85
CA GLY A 63 4.40 -7.93 -7.06
C GLY A 63 5.03 -9.32 -7.10
N GLN A 64 6.14 -9.47 -7.80
CA GLN A 64 6.87 -10.74 -7.89
C GLN A 64 7.40 -11.18 -6.51
N ARG A 65 7.83 -10.25 -5.67
CA ARG A 65 8.29 -10.53 -4.31
C ARG A 65 7.15 -10.93 -3.38
N ILE A 66 6.01 -10.25 -3.48
CA ILE A 66 4.86 -10.45 -2.61
C ILE A 66 4.16 -11.79 -2.88
N THR A 67 3.97 -12.12 -4.15
CA THR A 67 3.10 -13.23 -4.58
C THR A 67 3.42 -14.56 -3.92
N PRO A 68 4.69 -15.04 -3.92
CA PRO A 68 4.99 -16.33 -3.29
C PRO A 68 4.73 -16.34 -1.79
N ILE A 69 4.99 -15.24 -1.10
CA ILE A 69 4.82 -15.14 0.34
C ILE A 69 3.33 -15.07 0.69
N LEU A 70 2.58 -14.28 -0.04
CA LEU A 70 1.14 -14.16 0.16
C LEU A 70 0.43 -15.49 -0.13
N ASN A 71 0.85 -16.21 -1.19
CA ASN A 71 0.33 -17.53 -1.50
C ASN A 71 0.61 -18.55 -0.38
N ALA A 72 1.80 -18.49 0.19
CA ALA A 72 2.20 -19.45 1.23
C ALA A 72 1.58 -19.14 2.59
N LYS A 73 1.48 -17.88 2.96
CA LYS A 73 1.14 -17.44 4.32
C LYS A 73 -0.20 -16.73 4.45
N GLY A 74 -0.74 -16.18 3.36
CA GLY A 74 -1.94 -15.36 3.37
C GLY A 74 -1.75 -13.96 3.92
N VAL A 75 -0.54 -13.62 4.38
CA VAL A 75 -0.17 -12.29 4.91
C VAL A 75 1.20 -11.89 4.40
N TYR A 76 1.43 -10.59 4.32
CA TYR A 76 2.70 -10.02 3.89
C TYR A 76 2.90 -8.63 4.52
N ALA A 77 4.16 -8.27 4.79
CA ALA A 77 4.51 -6.93 5.27
C ALA A 77 5.90 -6.55 4.80
N ASP A 78 6.09 -5.29 4.43
CA ASP A 78 7.41 -4.72 4.14
C ASP A 78 7.39 -3.20 4.28
N ASP A 79 8.57 -2.61 4.22
CA ASP A 79 8.73 -1.18 3.97
C ASP A 79 9.11 -1.00 2.51
N ARG A 80 8.48 -0.06 1.83
CA ARG A 80 8.76 0.23 0.42
C ARG A 80 8.63 1.72 0.14
N VAL A 81 9.27 2.16 -0.94
CA VAL A 81 9.12 3.53 -1.41
C VAL A 81 7.90 3.63 -2.31
N MET A 82 7.04 4.58 -2.01
CA MET A 82 5.86 4.89 -2.80
C MET A 82 5.90 6.36 -3.26
N LYS A 83 4.93 6.77 -4.04
CA LYS A 83 4.91 8.08 -4.67
C LYS A 83 3.59 8.81 -4.41
N ARG A 84 3.66 10.08 -4.02
CA ARG A 84 2.49 10.95 -3.97
C ARG A 84 1.92 11.09 -5.39
N VAL A 85 0.65 10.78 -5.56
CA VAL A 85 0.03 10.70 -6.89
C VAL A 85 -0.30 12.09 -7.43
N ASP A 86 -0.84 12.96 -6.58
CA ASP A 86 -1.24 14.31 -6.95
C ASP A 86 -1.16 15.24 -5.73
N GLY A 87 -1.69 16.46 -5.86
CA GLY A 87 -1.72 17.44 -4.79
C GLY A 87 -0.42 18.23 -4.67
N ARG A 88 -0.25 18.87 -3.51
CA ARG A 88 0.88 19.77 -3.24
C ARG A 88 2.24 19.09 -3.41
N PHE A 89 2.32 17.81 -3.04
CA PHE A 89 3.58 17.07 -3.06
C PHE A 89 3.65 16.02 -4.18
N LYS A 90 2.93 16.28 -5.27
CA LYS A 90 2.89 15.37 -6.43
C LYS A 90 4.30 14.95 -6.85
N GLY A 91 4.50 13.64 -7.01
CA GLY A 91 5.77 13.05 -7.44
C GLY A 91 6.78 12.83 -6.34
N GLU A 92 6.55 13.36 -5.13
CA GLU A 92 7.44 13.09 -4.00
C GLU A 92 7.40 11.61 -3.63
N THR A 93 8.57 11.02 -3.43
CA THR A 93 8.70 9.64 -2.95
C THR A 93 8.82 9.61 -1.44
N PHE A 94 8.29 8.57 -0.83
CA PHE A 94 8.34 8.42 0.63
C PHE A 94 8.34 6.94 1.00
N TRP A 95 8.97 6.62 2.14
CA TRP A 95 8.91 5.28 2.69
C TRP A 95 7.54 5.03 3.30
N CYS A 96 7.01 3.85 3.03
CA CYS A 96 5.70 3.44 3.48
C CYS A 96 5.78 2.01 4.02
N HIS A 97 5.25 1.78 5.22
CA HIS A 97 5.09 0.42 5.73
C HIS A 97 3.77 -0.13 5.18
N VAL A 98 3.84 -1.24 4.47
CA VAL A 98 2.67 -1.85 3.83
C VAL A 98 2.46 -3.24 4.41
N THR A 99 1.23 -3.54 4.81
CA THR A 99 0.83 -4.89 5.18
C THR A 99 -0.29 -5.33 4.26
N GLY A 100 -0.34 -6.62 3.97
CA GLY A 100 -1.38 -7.20 3.15
C GLY A 100 -1.91 -8.49 3.78
N ARG A 101 -3.21 -8.72 3.61
CA ARG A 101 -3.84 -9.96 4.05
C ARG A 101 -4.85 -10.41 3.01
N ALA A 102 -4.71 -11.66 2.57
CA ALA A 102 -5.69 -12.28 1.69
C ALA A 102 -6.96 -12.63 2.49
N LEU A 103 -8.12 -12.31 1.94
CA LEU A 103 -9.38 -12.68 2.57
C LEU A 103 -9.69 -14.16 2.38
N ASN A 104 -9.16 -14.77 1.30
CA ASN A 104 -9.22 -16.21 1.05
C ASN A 104 -7.83 -16.71 0.73
N ARG A 105 -7.26 -17.52 1.63
CA ARG A 105 -5.89 -18.07 1.44
C ARG A 105 -5.75 -18.94 0.22
N ASP A 106 -6.82 -19.62 -0.19
CA ASP A 106 -6.80 -20.50 -1.37
C ASP A 106 -6.83 -19.71 -2.68
N ALA A 107 -7.24 -18.45 -2.63
CA ALA A 107 -7.25 -17.54 -3.77
C ALA A 107 -6.76 -16.15 -3.30
N PRO A 108 -5.43 -15.99 -3.04
CA PRO A 108 -4.91 -14.79 -2.37
C PRO A 108 -5.14 -13.47 -3.09
N HIS A 109 -5.23 -13.50 -4.43
CA HIS A 109 -5.43 -12.28 -5.21
C HIS A 109 -6.90 -11.94 -5.46
N GLU A 110 -7.83 -12.84 -5.11
CA GLU A 110 -9.26 -12.60 -5.29
C GLU A 110 -9.72 -11.39 -4.52
N ALA A 111 -9.36 -11.31 -3.24
CA ALA A 111 -9.68 -10.15 -2.41
C ALA A 111 -8.65 -10.01 -1.30
N GLY A 112 -8.30 -8.77 -1.00
CA GLY A 112 -7.30 -8.49 0.02
C GLY A 112 -7.56 -7.20 0.76
N ILE A 113 -6.96 -7.11 1.96
CA ILE A 113 -6.90 -5.89 2.75
C ILE A 113 -5.45 -5.46 2.78
N TRP A 114 -5.19 -4.19 2.45
CA TRP A 114 -3.87 -3.60 2.47
C TRP A 114 -3.85 -2.39 3.38
N THR A 115 -2.82 -2.28 4.22
CA THR A 115 -2.63 -1.10 5.06
C THR A 115 -1.38 -0.36 4.65
N PHE A 116 -1.40 0.97 4.83
CA PHE A 116 -0.32 1.86 4.44
C PHE A 116 -0.04 2.81 5.59
N GLU A 117 1.20 2.80 6.08
CA GLU A 117 1.65 3.73 7.10
C GLU A 117 2.75 4.61 6.52
N ASP A 118 2.53 5.92 6.55
CA ASP A 118 3.49 6.91 6.05
C ASP A 118 4.66 7.04 7.03
N LEU A 119 5.86 6.70 6.59
CA LEU A 119 7.07 6.76 7.40
C LEU A 119 7.92 8.00 7.11
N SER A 120 7.43 8.95 6.31
CA SER A 120 8.23 10.08 5.84
C SER A 120 8.83 10.92 6.98
N ALA A 121 8.14 11.02 8.12
CA ALA A 121 8.64 11.76 9.28
C ALA A 121 9.81 11.07 9.97
N ARG A 122 9.97 9.75 9.82
CA ARG A 122 10.98 8.95 10.52
C ARG A 122 12.03 8.34 9.60
N LYS A 123 11.75 8.25 8.31
CA LYS A 123 12.60 7.54 7.35
C LYS A 123 12.60 8.29 6.02
N PRO A 124 13.45 9.32 5.87
CA PRO A 124 13.52 10.06 4.62
C PRO A 124 14.14 9.22 3.51
N VAL A 125 13.70 9.45 2.27
CA VAL A 125 14.27 8.81 1.08
C VAL A 125 15.50 9.60 0.66
N LYS A 126 16.62 8.89 0.42
CA LYS A 126 17.82 9.50 -0.15
C LYS A 126 17.60 9.72 -1.64
N ALA A 127 17.84 10.94 -2.11
CA ALA A 127 17.56 11.35 -3.49
C ALA A 127 18.33 10.52 -4.52
N GLU A 128 19.54 10.03 -4.18
CA GLU A 128 20.40 9.27 -5.08
C GLU A 128 20.12 7.76 -5.10
N LEU A 129 19.17 7.26 -4.33
CA LEU A 129 18.84 5.83 -4.36
C LEU A 129 18.16 5.45 -5.67
N THR A 130 18.71 4.41 -6.32
CA THR A 130 18.05 3.79 -7.48
C THR A 130 16.88 2.92 -7.04
N ALA A 131 16.01 2.55 -8.00
CA ALA A 131 14.92 1.63 -7.75
C ALA A 131 15.40 0.31 -7.16
N ARG A 132 16.51 -0.21 -7.66
CA ARG A 132 17.11 -1.45 -7.16
C ARG A 132 17.61 -1.31 -5.73
N GLU A 133 18.25 -0.20 -5.41
CA GLU A 133 18.74 0.06 -4.04
C GLU A 133 17.59 0.16 -3.06
N ARG A 134 16.49 0.80 -3.44
CA ARG A 134 15.29 0.88 -2.62
C ARG A 134 14.70 -0.50 -2.36
N GLU A 135 14.67 -1.35 -3.38
CA GLU A 135 14.16 -2.71 -3.26
C GLU A 135 15.03 -3.57 -2.34
N VAL A 136 16.35 -3.46 -2.44
CA VAL A 136 17.28 -4.14 -1.55
C VAL A 136 17.08 -3.68 -0.10
N ALA A 137 16.91 -2.39 0.13
CA ALA A 137 16.64 -1.86 1.46
C ALA A 137 15.34 -2.41 2.05
N ALA A 138 14.28 -2.55 1.22
CA ALA A 138 13.03 -3.14 1.64
C ALA A 138 13.21 -4.61 2.05
N HIS A 139 13.98 -5.38 1.29
CA HIS A 139 14.29 -6.78 1.62
C HIS A 139 15.05 -6.93 2.93
N LEU A 140 15.98 -6.03 3.21
CA LEU A 140 16.70 -6.05 4.49
C LEU A 140 15.77 -5.81 5.67
N MET A 141 14.77 -4.96 5.50
CA MET A 141 13.75 -4.73 6.53
C MET A 141 12.88 -5.97 6.71
N ASP A 142 12.52 -6.65 5.63
CA ASP A 142 11.72 -7.88 5.68
C ASP A 142 12.45 -9.03 6.37
N GLY A 143 13.77 -9.06 6.26
CA GLY A 143 14.61 -10.12 6.83
C GLY A 143 14.86 -9.99 8.32
N LEU A 144 14.46 -8.89 8.91
CA LEU A 144 14.63 -8.64 10.33
C LEU A 144 13.42 -9.10 11.13
#